data_88093d2a6a06bca9f0d6527e847ac699
#
_entry.id   88093d2a6a06bca9f0d6527e847ac699
#
_cell.length_a   1.000
_cell.length_b   1.000
_cell.length_c   1.000
_cell.angle_alpha   90.00
_cell.angle_beta   90.00
_cell.angle_gamma   90.00
#
_symmetry.space_group_name_H-M   'P 1'
#
loop_
_entity.id
_entity.type
_entity.pdbx_description
1 polymer ?
#
loop_
_entity_poly.entity_id
_entity_poly.type
_entity_poly.pdbx_seq_one_letter_code
_entity_poly.pdbx_strand_id
1 'polypeptide(L)'
;MYDLPERVLPRATLQLPTPSGVDARRALLARSAQALGVATADDLRDYYRIPAADVRLPIEQLVEEGTIIPVRVRAWRQQAYLHKDARAGRKIQGAALLSPFDPLVWHRPRTERLFAFRYRLEIYTPAHKREHGYYVLPFLLDGALVARVDLKADRKAGTLIVQRARFEPGAPRCAAEGLIEELRLMASWLGLPDLAIAPAAAIDRLLPTLRVETQPTSVELAPSQSEIAFYE
;
A
#
# COMPACT_ATOMS: atom_id res chain seq x y z
N MET A 1 7.36 -21.57 8.31
CA MET A 1 7.63 -22.49 9.44
C MET A 1 6.63 -22.21 10.54
N TYR A 2 5.92 -23.22 11.05
CA TYR A 2 4.97 -23.09 12.17
C TYR A 2 5.62 -23.72 13.41
N ASP A 3 5.47 -23.08 14.57
CA ASP A 3 5.95 -23.64 15.84
C ASP A 3 4.93 -23.31 16.96
N LEU A 4 5.13 -23.92 18.12
CA LEU A 4 4.26 -23.75 19.28
C LEU A 4 4.45 -22.36 19.90
N PRO A 5 3.38 -21.68 20.37
CA PRO A 5 3.48 -20.36 21.01
C PRO A 5 4.54 -20.32 22.12
N GLU A 6 4.67 -21.40 22.90
CA GLU A 6 5.60 -21.52 24.02
C GLU A 6 7.07 -21.47 23.60
N ARG A 7 7.36 -21.78 22.32
CA ARG A 7 8.71 -21.72 21.75
C ARG A 7 9.02 -20.41 21.05
N VAL A 8 7.98 -19.72 20.59
CA VAL A 8 8.10 -18.50 19.78
C VAL A 8 7.96 -17.25 20.62
N LEU A 9 7.08 -17.28 21.65
CA LEU A 9 6.79 -16.12 22.46
C LEU A 9 7.61 -16.11 23.76
N PRO A 10 8.05 -14.92 24.22
CA PRO A 10 8.68 -14.78 25.52
C PRO A 10 7.76 -15.27 26.65
N ARG A 11 8.33 -15.94 27.66
CA ARG A 11 7.57 -16.41 28.84
C ARG A 11 6.75 -15.31 29.51
N ALA A 12 7.31 -14.10 29.62
CA ALA A 12 6.61 -12.95 30.18
C ALA A 12 5.31 -12.63 29.42
N THR A 13 5.32 -12.78 28.09
CA THR A 13 4.11 -12.56 27.27
C THR A 13 3.08 -13.66 27.50
N LEU A 14 3.51 -14.92 27.64
CA LEU A 14 2.61 -16.05 27.88
C LEU A 14 1.96 -16.01 29.29
N GLN A 15 2.61 -15.36 30.25
CA GLN A 15 2.10 -15.20 31.62
C GLN A 15 1.17 -14.00 31.78
N LEU A 16 1.03 -13.12 30.78
CA LEU A 16 0.09 -12.01 30.86
C LEU A 16 -1.35 -12.53 30.90
N PRO A 17 -2.21 -11.94 31.74
CA PRO A 17 -3.63 -12.29 31.77
C PRO A 17 -4.26 -12.00 30.41
N THR A 18 -5.07 -12.91 29.91
CA THR A 18 -5.83 -12.70 28.67
C THR A 18 -6.89 -11.62 28.91
N PRO A 19 -6.89 -10.52 28.15
CA PRO A 19 -7.88 -9.46 28.32
C PRO A 19 -9.29 -9.96 27.93
N SER A 20 -10.33 -9.31 28.44
CA SER A 20 -11.69 -9.54 27.94
C SER A 20 -11.78 -9.21 26.46
N GLY A 21 -12.76 -9.78 25.75
CA GLY A 21 -12.97 -9.49 24.33
C GLY A 21 -13.20 -7.99 24.04
N VAL A 22 -13.87 -7.27 24.95
CA VAL A 22 -14.10 -5.83 24.84
C VAL A 22 -12.80 -5.05 25.04
N ASP A 23 -12.01 -5.40 26.07
CA ASP A 23 -10.74 -4.73 26.36
C ASP A 23 -9.71 -4.96 25.24
N ALA A 24 -9.68 -6.18 24.69
CA ALA A 24 -8.82 -6.49 23.54
C ALA A 24 -9.19 -5.63 22.34
N ARG A 25 -10.47 -5.50 21.99
CA ARG A 25 -10.95 -4.66 20.88
C ARG A 25 -10.65 -3.20 21.13
N ARG A 26 -10.87 -2.71 22.35
CA ARG A 26 -10.54 -1.33 22.75
C ARG A 26 -9.05 -1.03 22.56
N ALA A 27 -8.17 -1.91 23.00
CA ALA A 27 -6.74 -1.78 22.83
C ALA A 27 -6.31 -1.79 21.34
N LEU A 28 -6.92 -2.66 20.52
CA LEU A 28 -6.65 -2.72 19.08
C LEU A 28 -7.15 -1.45 18.36
N LEU A 29 -8.32 -0.92 18.71
CA LEU A 29 -8.85 0.32 18.13
C LEU A 29 -8.00 1.54 18.54
N ALA A 30 -7.48 1.58 19.77
CA ALA A 30 -6.54 2.63 20.19
C ALA A 30 -5.24 2.59 19.34
N ARG A 31 -4.69 1.40 19.10
CA ARG A 31 -3.53 1.23 18.22
C ARG A 31 -3.82 1.62 16.77
N SER A 32 -5.01 1.27 16.25
CA SER A 32 -5.44 1.72 14.92
C SER A 32 -5.49 3.24 14.84
N ALA A 33 -6.06 3.89 15.87
CA ALA A 33 -6.16 5.35 15.92
C ALA A 33 -4.78 6.02 15.98
N GLN A 34 -3.85 5.45 16.75
CA GLN A 34 -2.46 5.92 16.80
C GLN A 34 -1.76 5.79 15.45
N ALA A 35 -1.94 4.65 14.76
CA ALA A 35 -1.32 4.41 13.44
C ALA A 35 -1.90 5.30 12.34
N LEU A 36 -3.21 5.56 12.38
CA LEU A 36 -3.92 6.31 11.34
C LEU A 36 -3.97 7.82 11.60
N GLY A 37 -3.73 8.25 12.84
CA GLY A 37 -3.83 9.65 13.28
C GLY A 37 -5.25 10.17 13.32
N VAL A 38 -5.92 10.31 12.17
CA VAL A 38 -7.33 10.64 12.01
C VAL A 38 -8.03 9.59 11.16
N ALA A 39 -9.19 9.09 11.62
CA ALA A 39 -9.87 7.98 10.98
C ALA A 39 -11.37 7.93 11.32
N THR A 40 -12.18 7.33 10.46
CA THR A 40 -13.56 6.98 10.79
C THR A 40 -13.61 5.69 11.62
N ALA A 41 -14.75 5.40 12.26
CA ALA A 41 -14.94 4.12 12.96
C ALA A 41 -14.68 2.92 12.04
N ASP A 42 -15.05 3.04 10.78
CA ASP A 42 -14.86 2.00 9.76
C ASP A 42 -13.39 1.79 9.41
N ASP A 43 -12.61 2.85 9.32
CA ASP A 43 -11.16 2.78 9.13
C ASP A 43 -10.47 2.11 10.34
N LEU A 44 -10.86 2.49 11.55
CA LEU A 44 -10.29 1.97 12.79
C LEU A 44 -10.50 0.47 12.92
N ARG A 45 -11.73 -0.01 12.67
CA ARG A 45 -12.04 -1.43 12.77
C ARG A 45 -11.37 -2.26 11.66
N ASP A 46 -11.29 -1.70 10.43
CA ASP A 46 -10.71 -2.43 9.29
C ASP A 46 -9.24 -2.76 9.51
N TYR A 47 -8.53 -1.91 10.23
CA TYR A 47 -7.09 -2.09 10.49
C TYR A 47 -6.75 -3.46 11.09
N TYR A 48 -7.59 -3.94 12.04
CA TYR A 48 -7.47 -5.27 12.66
C TYR A 48 -8.64 -6.19 12.34
N ARG A 49 -9.42 -5.89 11.29
CA ARG A 49 -10.57 -6.70 10.85
C ARG A 49 -11.61 -6.97 11.93
N ILE A 50 -11.85 -5.99 12.82
CA ILE A 50 -12.83 -6.08 13.89
C ILE A 50 -14.25 -6.05 13.27
N PRO A 51 -15.18 -6.96 13.64
CA PRO A 51 -16.55 -6.93 13.17
C PRO A 51 -17.26 -5.61 13.51
N ALA A 52 -18.11 -5.10 12.61
CA ALA A 52 -18.78 -3.81 12.80
C ALA A 52 -19.66 -3.76 14.06
N ALA A 53 -20.29 -4.88 14.43
CA ALA A 53 -21.11 -4.99 15.63
C ALA A 53 -20.33 -4.75 16.94
N ASP A 54 -19.02 -4.97 16.93
CA ASP A 54 -18.16 -4.98 18.11
C ASP A 54 -17.39 -3.66 18.31
N VAL A 55 -17.71 -2.61 17.56
CA VAL A 55 -16.89 -1.38 17.51
C VAL A 55 -17.44 -0.26 18.35
N ARG A 56 -18.77 -0.17 18.49
CA ARG A 56 -19.44 1.00 19.09
C ARG A 56 -19.00 1.24 20.52
N LEU A 57 -19.17 0.26 21.40
CA LEU A 57 -18.84 0.38 22.81
C LEU A 57 -17.36 0.69 23.07
N PRO A 58 -16.39 -0.02 22.45
CA PRO A 58 -14.98 0.33 22.61
C PRO A 58 -14.63 1.75 22.11
N ILE A 59 -15.26 2.26 21.05
CA ILE A 59 -15.04 3.65 20.59
C ILE A 59 -15.60 4.65 21.62
N GLU A 60 -16.80 4.43 22.15
CA GLU A 60 -17.39 5.28 23.18
C GLU A 60 -16.46 5.35 24.41
N GLN A 61 -15.94 4.22 24.86
CA GLN A 61 -14.96 4.16 25.96
C GLN A 61 -13.66 4.93 25.67
N LEU A 62 -13.10 4.77 24.46
CA LEU A 62 -11.89 5.50 24.06
C LEU A 62 -12.11 7.02 23.98
N VAL A 63 -13.32 7.46 23.65
CA VAL A 63 -13.71 8.88 23.68
C VAL A 63 -13.83 9.37 25.13
N GLU A 64 -14.49 8.61 26.03
CA GLU A 64 -14.60 8.93 27.44
C GLU A 64 -13.23 9.01 28.13
N GLU A 65 -12.31 8.10 27.79
CA GLU A 65 -10.92 8.09 28.26
C GLU A 65 -10.06 9.23 27.65
N GLY A 66 -10.57 9.96 26.66
CA GLY A 66 -9.82 10.99 25.94
C GLY A 66 -8.69 10.46 25.07
N THR A 67 -8.65 9.15 24.78
CA THR A 67 -7.65 8.53 23.91
C THR A 67 -7.87 8.92 22.46
N ILE A 68 -9.14 9.05 22.05
CA ILE A 68 -9.55 9.58 20.75
C ILE A 68 -10.56 10.71 20.93
N ILE A 69 -10.49 11.70 20.06
CA ILE A 69 -11.33 12.91 20.11
C ILE A 69 -12.23 12.91 18.88
N PRO A 70 -13.57 13.00 19.04
CA PRO A 70 -14.47 13.14 17.91
C PRO A 70 -14.19 14.45 17.17
N VAL A 71 -13.95 14.38 15.87
CA VAL A 71 -13.65 15.54 15.02
C VAL A 71 -14.45 15.48 13.71
N ARG A 72 -14.69 16.64 13.11
CA ARG A 72 -15.21 16.73 11.75
C ARG A 72 -14.07 17.07 10.80
N VAL A 73 -13.87 16.21 9.78
CA VAL A 73 -12.93 16.47 8.71
C VAL A 73 -13.71 17.07 7.53
N ARG A 74 -13.20 18.17 6.98
CA ARG A 74 -13.83 18.83 5.82
C ARG A 74 -13.99 17.82 4.68
N ALA A 75 -15.17 17.83 4.06
CA ALA A 75 -15.57 16.93 2.97
C ALA A 75 -15.74 15.43 3.35
N TRP A 76 -15.58 15.03 4.61
CA TRP A 76 -15.96 13.69 5.04
C TRP A 76 -17.42 13.68 5.51
N ARG A 77 -18.17 12.66 5.09
CA ARG A 77 -19.58 12.50 5.51
C ARG A 77 -19.69 11.88 6.89
N GLN A 78 -18.76 10.98 7.23
CA GLN A 78 -18.76 10.23 8.48
C GLN A 78 -18.07 11.02 9.58
N GLN A 79 -18.47 10.73 10.84
CA GLN A 79 -17.72 11.14 12.01
C GLN A 79 -16.32 10.58 11.96
N ALA A 80 -15.32 11.42 12.24
CA ALA A 80 -13.93 11.00 12.39
C ALA A 80 -13.47 11.13 13.86
N TYR A 81 -12.41 10.43 14.17
CA TYR A 81 -11.75 10.42 15.47
C TYR A 81 -10.29 10.74 15.29
N LEU A 82 -9.77 11.68 16.05
CA LEU A 82 -8.37 12.07 16.09
C LEU A 82 -7.71 11.40 17.32
N HIS A 83 -6.59 10.72 17.14
CA HIS A 83 -5.82 10.23 18.28
C HIS A 83 -5.21 11.40 19.04
N LYS A 84 -5.24 11.37 20.36
CA LYS A 84 -4.76 12.48 21.23
C LYS A 84 -3.31 12.90 20.93
N ASP A 85 -2.46 11.94 20.55
CA ASP A 85 -1.04 12.17 20.26
C ASP A 85 -0.76 12.33 18.75
N ALA A 86 -1.82 12.49 17.92
CA ALA A 86 -1.65 12.68 16.49
C ALA A 86 -0.87 13.97 16.20
N ARG A 87 0.14 13.85 15.37
CA ARG A 87 0.96 14.99 14.93
C ARG A 87 0.68 15.31 13.47
N ALA A 88 0.31 16.55 13.19
CA ALA A 88 0.22 17.04 11.83
C ALA A 88 1.59 17.52 11.37
N GLY A 89 2.18 16.84 10.38
CA GLY A 89 3.36 17.34 9.70
C GLY A 89 3.03 18.57 8.85
N ARG A 90 3.95 19.54 8.77
CA ARG A 90 3.76 20.75 7.94
C ARG A 90 3.92 20.45 6.45
N LYS A 91 4.78 19.55 6.08
CA LYS A 91 5.07 19.16 4.70
C LYS A 91 5.50 17.69 4.66
N ILE A 92 4.87 16.92 3.80
CA ILE A 92 5.26 15.56 3.49
C ILE A 92 6.13 15.64 2.23
N GLN A 93 7.34 15.08 2.30
CA GLN A 93 8.26 14.96 1.16
C GLN A 93 8.73 13.53 1.07
N GLY A 94 8.90 13.04 -0.14
CA GLY A 94 9.41 11.72 -0.43
C GLY A 94 8.57 10.97 -1.46
N ALA A 95 9.15 9.89 -1.94
CA ALA A 95 8.55 8.99 -2.91
C ALA A 95 8.56 7.56 -2.40
N ALA A 96 7.59 6.74 -2.82
CA ALA A 96 7.57 5.32 -2.54
C ALA A 96 6.66 4.56 -3.50
N LEU A 97 7.07 3.35 -3.89
CA LEU A 97 6.19 2.35 -4.48
C LEU A 97 5.52 1.55 -3.35
N LEU A 98 4.19 1.61 -3.27
CA LEU A 98 3.45 0.97 -2.19
C LEU A 98 3.01 -0.45 -2.58
N SER A 99 3.17 -1.40 -1.65
CA SER A 99 2.55 -2.71 -1.80
C SER A 99 1.02 -2.59 -1.79
N PRO A 100 0.29 -3.45 -2.53
CA PRO A 100 -1.17 -3.55 -2.41
C PRO A 100 -1.68 -3.83 -0.99
N PHE A 101 -0.81 -4.35 -0.14
CA PHE A 101 -1.09 -4.70 1.26
C PHE A 101 -0.60 -3.63 2.25
N ASP A 102 -0.08 -2.51 1.75
CA ASP A 102 0.33 -1.39 2.60
C ASP A 102 -0.90 -0.80 3.34
N PRO A 103 -0.80 -0.52 4.65
CA PRO A 103 -1.89 0.08 5.44
C PRO A 103 -2.46 1.37 4.86
N LEU A 104 -1.71 2.11 4.07
CA LEU A 104 -2.18 3.33 3.42
C LEU A 104 -3.23 3.05 2.33
N VAL A 105 -3.13 1.91 1.64
CA VAL A 105 -3.95 1.61 0.45
C VAL A 105 -4.83 0.37 0.57
N TRP A 106 -4.63 -0.52 1.55
CA TRP A 106 -5.42 -1.75 1.63
C TRP A 106 -6.91 -1.52 1.87
N HIS A 107 -7.29 -0.49 2.68
CA HIS A 107 -8.67 -0.12 2.92
C HIS A 107 -9.16 0.85 1.84
N ARG A 108 -9.71 0.30 0.77
CA ARG A 108 -10.10 1.03 -0.45
C ARG A 108 -10.99 2.26 -0.23
N PRO A 109 -12.05 2.19 0.62
CA PRO A 109 -12.87 3.38 0.90
C PRO A 109 -12.07 4.53 1.52
N ARG A 110 -11.08 4.22 2.36
CA ARG A 110 -10.18 5.21 2.95
C ARG A 110 -9.23 5.79 1.90
N THR A 111 -8.63 4.93 1.07
CA THR A 111 -7.73 5.35 -0.02
C THR A 111 -8.44 6.29 -0.99
N GLU A 112 -9.65 5.94 -1.42
CA GLU A 112 -10.46 6.78 -2.31
C GLU A 112 -10.83 8.11 -1.64
N ARG A 113 -11.19 8.11 -0.36
CA ARG A 113 -11.55 9.32 0.39
C ARG A 113 -10.36 10.26 0.62
N LEU A 114 -9.16 9.72 0.89
CA LEU A 114 -7.95 10.51 1.18
C LEU A 114 -7.29 11.05 -0.09
N PHE A 115 -7.24 10.25 -1.14
CA PHE A 115 -6.40 10.51 -2.31
C PHE A 115 -7.18 10.64 -3.61
N ALA A 116 -8.51 10.51 -3.59
CA ALA A 116 -9.34 10.37 -4.80
C ALA A 116 -8.84 9.24 -5.72
N PHE A 117 -8.19 8.23 -5.13
CA PHE A 117 -7.49 7.15 -5.83
C PHE A 117 -8.27 5.85 -5.67
N ARG A 118 -9.01 5.47 -6.72
CA ARG A 118 -9.73 4.21 -6.75
C ARG A 118 -8.77 3.08 -7.05
N TYR A 119 -8.50 2.22 -6.06
CA TYR A 119 -7.54 1.14 -6.17
C TYR A 119 -8.19 -0.23 -6.07
N ARG A 120 -7.74 -1.15 -6.95
CA ARG A 120 -8.13 -2.56 -6.92
C ARG A 120 -6.98 -3.41 -7.42
N LEU A 121 -6.62 -4.43 -6.67
CA LEU A 121 -5.68 -5.45 -7.10
C LEU A 121 -6.39 -6.43 -8.06
N GLU A 122 -5.81 -6.68 -9.23
CA GLU A 122 -6.44 -7.42 -10.34
C GLU A 122 -5.81 -8.80 -10.59
N ILE A 123 -5.09 -9.36 -9.61
CA ILE A 123 -4.42 -10.67 -9.72
C ILE A 123 -5.37 -11.81 -10.09
N TYR A 124 -6.63 -11.74 -9.63
CA TYR A 124 -7.67 -12.73 -9.96
C TYR A 124 -8.52 -12.35 -11.17
N THR A 125 -8.22 -11.21 -11.80
CA THR A 125 -8.95 -10.76 -13.00
C THR A 125 -8.27 -11.35 -14.23
N PRO A 126 -9.04 -11.96 -15.18
CA PRO A 126 -8.48 -12.42 -16.44
C PRO A 126 -7.70 -11.31 -17.18
N ALA A 127 -6.60 -11.66 -17.83
CA ALA A 127 -5.67 -10.67 -18.42
C ALA A 127 -6.35 -9.64 -19.34
N HIS A 128 -7.31 -10.08 -20.18
CA HIS A 128 -8.04 -9.22 -21.11
C HIS A 128 -9.05 -8.26 -20.44
N LYS A 129 -9.32 -8.44 -19.13
CA LYS A 129 -10.24 -7.59 -18.35
C LYS A 129 -9.51 -6.69 -17.35
N ARG A 130 -8.17 -6.78 -17.28
CA ARG A 130 -7.39 -5.94 -16.39
C ARG A 130 -7.27 -4.52 -16.93
N GLU A 131 -7.63 -3.56 -16.12
CA GLU A 131 -7.52 -2.14 -16.47
C GLU A 131 -6.09 -1.62 -16.30
N HIS A 132 -5.44 -1.98 -15.19
CA HIS A 132 -4.15 -1.41 -14.80
C HIS A 132 -2.98 -2.40 -14.86
N GLY A 133 -3.21 -3.69 -14.72
CA GLY A 133 -2.16 -4.71 -14.74
C GLY A 133 -2.42 -5.88 -13.80
N TYR A 134 -1.40 -6.70 -13.56
CA TYR A 134 -1.52 -7.89 -12.73
C TYR A 134 -1.31 -7.57 -11.25
N TYR A 135 -0.14 -7.02 -10.92
CA TYR A 135 0.24 -6.68 -9.55
C TYR A 135 0.66 -5.20 -9.48
N VAL A 136 -0.35 -4.35 -9.52
CA VAL A 136 -0.15 -2.90 -9.65
C VAL A 136 0.25 -2.29 -8.32
N LEU A 137 1.37 -1.58 -8.32
CA LEU A 137 1.89 -0.80 -7.19
C LEU A 137 1.44 0.65 -7.34
N PRO A 138 0.73 1.24 -6.37
CA PRO A 138 0.54 2.68 -6.31
C PRO A 138 1.86 3.40 -6.07
N PHE A 139 2.09 4.51 -6.78
CA PHE A 139 3.23 5.38 -6.56
C PHE A 139 2.81 6.60 -5.76
N LEU A 140 3.39 6.72 -4.56
CA LEU A 140 3.24 7.86 -3.67
C LEU A 140 4.36 8.87 -3.94
N LEU A 141 4.00 10.14 -4.10
CA LEU A 141 4.95 11.24 -4.21
C LEU A 141 4.43 12.44 -3.40
N ASP A 142 5.23 12.92 -2.45
CA ASP A 142 4.93 14.10 -1.63
C ASP A 142 3.52 14.08 -1.00
N GLY A 143 3.08 12.89 -0.58
CA GLY A 143 1.79 12.69 0.07
C GLY A 143 0.60 12.54 -0.88
N ALA A 144 0.80 12.42 -2.20
CA ALA A 144 -0.23 12.13 -3.18
C ALA A 144 0.04 10.81 -3.91
N LEU A 145 -1.02 10.03 -4.22
CA LEU A 145 -0.91 8.87 -5.10
C LEU A 145 -1.00 9.34 -6.55
N VAL A 146 0.13 9.36 -7.26
CA VAL A 146 0.27 10.04 -8.55
C VAL A 146 0.43 9.11 -9.75
N ALA A 147 0.68 7.81 -9.51
CA ALA A 147 0.76 6.83 -10.60
C ALA A 147 0.46 5.41 -10.14
N ARG A 148 0.30 4.52 -11.13
CA ARG A 148 0.12 3.06 -11.01
C ARG A 148 1.15 2.38 -11.85
N VAL A 149 1.84 1.38 -11.28
CA VAL A 149 2.92 0.69 -11.98
C VAL A 149 2.75 -0.80 -11.84
N ASP A 150 2.76 -1.53 -12.95
CA ASP A 150 2.79 -3.00 -12.97
C ASP A 150 4.19 -3.45 -13.38
N LEU A 151 4.83 -4.27 -12.55
CA LEU A 151 6.22 -4.65 -12.67
C LEU A 151 6.36 -6.17 -12.78
N LYS A 152 7.43 -6.60 -13.47
CA LYS A 152 7.84 -8.00 -13.53
C LYS A 152 9.33 -8.10 -13.27
N ALA A 153 9.72 -8.92 -12.29
CA ALA A 153 11.10 -9.27 -12.06
C ALA A 153 11.49 -10.45 -12.97
N ASP A 154 12.32 -10.21 -13.97
CA ASP A 154 12.96 -11.27 -14.74
C ASP A 154 14.30 -11.62 -14.10
N ARG A 155 14.26 -12.56 -13.16
CA ARG A 155 15.44 -12.99 -12.41
C ARG A 155 16.48 -13.70 -13.27
N LYS A 156 16.06 -14.32 -14.39
CA LYS A 156 16.99 -15.00 -15.32
C LYS A 156 17.78 -13.97 -16.14
N ALA A 157 17.12 -12.91 -16.57
CA ALA A 157 17.76 -11.82 -17.31
C ALA A 157 18.40 -10.77 -16.37
N GLY A 158 18.19 -10.84 -15.06
CA GLY A 158 18.68 -9.82 -14.12
C GLY A 158 17.94 -8.48 -14.24
N THR A 159 16.72 -8.45 -14.75
CA THR A 159 16.05 -7.21 -15.18
C THR A 159 14.73 -6.99 -14.47
N LEU A 160 14.50 -5.80 -13.93
CA LEU A 160 13.17 -5.33 -13.52
C LEU A 160 12.45 -4.72 -14.73
N ILE A 161 11.33 -5.31 -15.12
CA ILE A 161 10.58 -4.90 -16.32
C ILE A 161 9.35 -4.10 -15.90
N VAL A 162 9.21 -2.88 -16.40
CA VAL A 162 7.98 -2.08 -16.31
C VAL A 162 7.01 -2.57 -17.36
N GLN A 163 5.97 -3.28 -16.94
CA GLN A 163 4.91 -3.81 -17.80
C GLN A 163 3.92 -2.70 -18.21
N ARG A 164 3.56 -1.85 -17.25
CA ARG A 164 2.68 -0.69 -17.43
C ARG A 164 3.04 0.39 -16.42
N ALA A 165 2.90 1.65 -16.83
CA ALA A 165 2.92 2.79 -15.93
C ALA A 165 1.91 3.84 -16.40
N ARG A 166 0.97 4.21 -15.52
CA ARG A 166 -0.05 5.20 -15.79
C ARG A 166 -0.03 6.27 -14.72
N PHE A 167 0.07 7.52 -15.12
CA PHE A 167 -0.02 8.65 -14.20
C PHE A 167 -1.48 9.07 -14.00
N GLU A 168 -1.81 9.43 -12.78
CA GLU A 168 -3.12 9.97 -12.43
C GLU A 168 -3.30 11.38 -13.05
N PRO A 169 -4.55 11.79 -13.32
CA PRO A 169 -4.83 13.16 -13.73
C PRO A 169 -4.29 14.17 -12.71
N GLY A 170 -3.55 15.16 -13.18
CA GLY A 170 -2.95 16.17 -12.30
C GLY A 170 -1.61 15.77 -11.67
N ALA A 171 -1.04 14.61 -11.99
CA ALA A 171 0.29 14.23 -11.55
C ALA A 171 1.34 15.30 -11.92
N PRO A 172 2.21 15.73 -10.98
CA PRO A 172 3.21 16.76 -11.24
C PRO A 172 4.22 16.30 -12.32
N ARG A 173 4.87 17.26 -12.98
CA ARG A 173 5.85 16.94 -14.06
C ARG A 173 7.02 16.11 -13.55
N CYS A 174 7.48 16.37 -12.33
CA CYS A 174 8.55 15.61 -11.68
C CYS A 174 8.17 14.17 -11.27
N ALA A 175 6.90 13.79 -11.39
CA ALA A 175 6.47 12.45 -11.00
C ALA A 175 7.14 11.33 -11.82
N ALA A 176 7.49 11.58 -13.08
CA ALA A 176 8.19 10.62 -13.92
C ALA A 176 9.63 10.37 -13.44
N GLU A 177 10.33 11.44 -13.08
CA GLU A 177 11.70 11.37 -12.56
C GLU A 177 11.72 10.66 -11.20
N GLY A 178 10.83 11.05 -10.27
CA GLY A 178 10.70 10.38 -8.98
C GLY A 178 10.32 8.90 -9.10
N LEU A 179 9.46 8.55 -10.06
CA LEU A 179 9.14 7.14 -10.31
C LEU A 179 10.35 6.34 -10.80
N ILE A 180 11.16 6.91 -11.68
CA ILE A 180 12.37 6.25 -12.18
C ILE A 180 13.37 6.00 -11.05
N GLU A 181 13.55 6.95 -10.15
CA GLU A 181 14.40 6.79 -8.96
C GLU A 181 13.93 5.65 -8.07
N GLU A 182 12.62 5.58 -7.78
CA GLU A 182 12.04 4.49 -7.00
C GLU A 182 12.12 3.11 -7.71
N LEU A 183 11.98 3.07 -9.04
CA LEU A 183 12.17 1.86 -9.82
C LEU A 183 13.61 1.36 -9.77
N ARG A 184 14.59 2.25 -9.84
CA ARG A 184 16.01 1.90 -9.68
C ARG A 184 16.32 1.40 -8.28
N LEU A 185 15.77 2.05 -7.25
CA LEU A 185 15.89 1.62 -5.86
C LEU A 185 15.30 0.22 -5.66
N MET A 186 14.11 -0.05 -6.21
CA MET A 186 13.47 -1.36 -6.17
C MET A 186 14.28 -2.42 -6.92
N ALA A 187 14.79 -2.11 -8.10
CA ALA A 187 15.63 -3.02 -8.87
C ALA A 187 16.90 -3.40 -8.06
N SER A 188 17.57 -2.42 -7.48
CA SER A 188 18.73 -2.62 -6.61
C SER A 188 18.39 -3.50 -5.39
N TRP A 189 17.26 -3.22 -4.71
CA TRP A 189 16.80 -4.01 -3.56
C TRP A 189 16.50 -5.47 -3.94
N LEU A 190 15.97 -5.70 -5.15
CA LEU A 190 15.72 -7.04 -5.68
C LEU A 190 16.98 -7.75 -6.20
N GLY A 191 18.13 -7.09 -6.23
CA GLY A 191 19.37 -7.61 -6.80
C GLY A 191 19.33 -7.72 -8.33
N LEU A 192 18.54 -6.86 -9.00
CA LEU A 192 18.40 -6.80 -10.45
C LEU A 192 19.19 -5.61 -10.98
N PRO A 193 20.30 -5.80 -11.71
CA PRO A 193 21.14 -4.69 -12.19
C PRO A 193 20.45 -3.83 -13.26
N ASP A 194 19.50 -4.40 -14.01
CA ASP A 194 18.90 -3.74 -15.17
C ASP A 194 17.45 -3.33 -14.93
N LEU A 195 17.06 -2.21 -15.54
CA LEU A 195 15.69 -1.72 -15.60
C LEU A 195 15.28 -1.58 -17.08
N ALA A 196 14.19 -2.20 -17.47
CA ALA A 196 13.67 -2.16 -18.83
C ALA A 196 12.18 -1.84 -18.88
N ILE A 197 11.72 -1.39 -20.05
CA ILE A 197 10.31 -1.18 -20.37
C ILE A 197 9.87 -2.28 -21.33
N ALA A 198 8.75 -2.94 -21.05
CA ALA A 198 8.19 -3.92 -21.94
C ALA A 198 7.83 -3.29 -23.31
N PRO A 199 8.09 -3.98 -24.46
CA PRO A 199 7.84 -3.41 -25.79
C PRO A 199 6.38 -2.98 -26.05
N ALA A 200 5.42 -3.64 -25.40
CA ALA A 200 3.99 -3.35 -25.49
C ALA A 200 3.47 -2.49 -24.31
N ALA A 201 4.38 -1.89 -23.52
CA ALA A 201 3.98 -1.15 -22.34
C ALA A 201 3.25 0.15 -22.71
N ALA A 202 2.05 0.33 -22.18
CA ALA A 202 1.36 1.62 -22.21
C ALA A 202 1.99 2.54 -21.16
N ILE A 203 2.93 3.40 -21.59
CA ILE A 203 3.66 4.30 -20.69
C ILE A 203 3.53 5.73 -21.19
N ASP A 204 2.73 6.53 -20.50
CA ASP A 204 2.39 7.87 -20.98
C ASP A 204 3.52 8.91 -20.91
N ARG A 205 4.49 8.80 -20.00
CA ARG A 205 5.46 9.88 -19.73
C ARG A 205 6.90 9.45 -19.44
N LEU A 206 7.18 8.16 -19.29
CA LEU A 206 8.53 7.68 -18.91
C LEU A 206 9.51 7.59 -20.08
N LEU A 207 9.02 7.58 -21.32
CA LEU A 207 9.81 7.31 -22.52
C LEU A 207 10.99 8.27 -22.78
N PRO A 208 10.92 9.59 -22.51
CA PRO A 208 12.05 10.48 -22.77
C PRO A 208 13.26 10.23 -21.88
N THR A 209 13.01 9.78 -20.63
CA THR A 209 14.03 9.72 -19.57
C THR A 209 14.72 8.34 -19.48
N LEU A 210 14.07 7.26 -19.94
CA LEU A 210 14.62 5.90 -19.92
C LEU A 210 15.33 5.48 -21.21
N ARG A 211 15.42 6.35 -22.22
CA ARG A 211 16.08 6.07 -23.50
C ARG A 211 17.59 5.97 -23.44
N VAL A 212 18.22 6.08 -22.28
CA VAL A 212 19.68 6.20 -22.19
C VAL A 212 20.42 4.86 -22.13
N GLU A 213 19.75 3.71 -21.89
CA GLU A 213 20.47 2.44 -21.67
C GLU A 213 19.83 1.18 -22.26
N THR A 214 19.21 1.24 -23.44
CA THR A 214 18.82 0.00 -24.12
C THR A 214 19.89 -0.45 -25.10
N GLN A 215 20.77 -1.34 -24.69
CA GLN A 215 21.39 -2.26 -25.66
C GLN A 215 20.33 -3.27 -26.11
N PRO A 216 20.16 -3.50 -27.39
CA PRO A 216 19.19 -4.45 -27.91
C PRO A 216 19.68 -5.88 -27.70
N THR A 217 19.32 -6.50 -26.61
CA THR A 217 19.37 -7.96 -26.53
C THR A 217 18.01 -8.48 -27.00
N SER A 218 18.00 -9.08 -28.17
CA SER A 218 16.85 -9.75 -28.76
C SER A 218 16.40 -10.89 -27.83
N VAL A 219 15.35 -10.68 -27.05
CA VAL A 219 14.69 -11.75 -26.32
C VAL A 219 13.36 -12.02 -26.99
N GLU A 220 13.31 -13.07 -27.80
CA GLU A 220 12.09 -13.70 -28.27
C GLU A 220 11.29 -14.19 -27.06
N LEU A 221 10.19 -13.53 -26.76
CA LEU A 221 9.26 -13.94 -25.70
C LEU A 221 8.37 -15.07 -26.23
N ALA A 222 8.69 -16.30 -25.86
CA ALA A 222 7.76 -17.43 -26.00
C ALA A 222 6.51 -17.17 -25.13
N PRO A 223 5.29 -17.59 -25.56
CA PRO A 223 4.07 -17.39 -24.80
C PRO A 223 4.12 -18.22 -23.52
N SER A 224 4.22 -17.57 -22.37
CA SER A 224 4.26 -18.24 -21.07
C SER A 224 2.87 -18.67 -20.62
N GLN A 225 2.68 -19.97 -20.53
CA GLN A 225 1.73 -20.60 -19.61
C GLN A 225 2.22 -20.40 -18.19
N SER A 226 1.27 -20.00 -17.34
CA SER A 226 1.23 -20.11 -15.87
C SER A 226 2.54 -20.33 -15.12
N GLU A 227 2.92 -19.39 -14.26
CA GLU A 227 3.59 -19.77 -13.03
C GLU A 227 3.33 -18.73 -11.91
N ILE A 228 2.66 -19.22 -10.90
CA ILE A 228 2.53 -18.66 -9.55
C ILE A 228 3.90 -18.80 -8.89
N ALA A 229 4.62 -17.72 -8.69
CA ALA A 229 5.84 -17.73 -7.88
C ALA A 229 6.12 -16.36 -7.25
N PHE A 230 5.35 -16.09 -6.20
CA PHE A 230 5.75 -15.13 -5.18
C PHE A 230 5.40 -15.72 -3.80
N TYR A 231 6.09 -16.82 -3.43
CA TYR A 231 6.22 -17.30 -2.05
C TYR A 231 7.28 -18.43 -2.05
N GLU A 232 8.56 -18.05 -1.91
CA GLU A 232 9.55 -18.74 -1.11
C GLU A 232 10.64 -17.75 -0.72
#